data_415267308a722c5242a62de66b776f72
#
_entry.id   415267308a722c5242a62de66b776f72
#
_cell.length_a   1.000
_cell.length_b   1.000
_cell.length_c   1.000
_cell.angle_alpha   90.00
_cell.angle_beta   90.00
_cell.angle_gamma   90.00
#
_symmetry.space_group_name_H-M   'P 1'
#
loop_
_entity.id
_entity.type
_entity.pdbx_description
1 polymer ?
#
loop_
_entity_poly.entity_id
_entity_poly.type
_entity_poly.pdbx_seq_one_letter_code
_entity_poly.pdbx_strand_id
1 'polypeptide(L)'
;MSEAHINLEDRQAITDTLTRYVWCMDTRHIEGVVAVFTQDGVIKDAAGKVWDDTTGGVRAFATHYLTLPDRPISQHWMQHMRVEGVGASGYRVTSYWALLALDAATGDKTFRSFGSYRDTWVNVNGIWLIKEKRIDPWQSQEPR
;
A
#
# COMPACT_ATOMS: atom_id res chain seq x y z
N MET A 1 13.63 13.31 18.17
CA MET A 1 13.86 12.95 16.78
C MET A 1 13.35 14.09 15.90
N SER A 2 14.20 14.68 15.11
CA SER A 2 13.76 15.68 14.15
C SER A 2 12.97 14.96 13.06
N GLU A 3 11.72 15.34 12.87
CA GLU A 3 11.01 15.01 11.63
C GLU A 3 11.86 15.57 10.48
N ALA A 4 12.41 14.67 9.65
CA ALA A 4 13.08 15.11 8.44
C ALA A 4 12.03 15.81 7.58
N HIS A 5 12.27 17.09 7.30
CA HIS A 5 11.39 17.86 6.44
C HIS A 5 11.40 17.24 5.05
N ILE A 6 10.34 16.51 4.70
CA ILE A 6 10.11 16.12 3.31
C ILE A 6 9.75 17.38 2.51
N ASN A 7 10.38 17.58 1.36
CA ASN A 7 9.97 18.66 0.48
C ASN A 7 8.62 18.37 -0.18
N LEU A 8 7.96 19.41 -0.68
CA LEU A 8 6.61 19.30 -1.24
C LEU A 8 6.55 18.43 -2.49
N GLU A 9 7.58 18.46 -3.32
CA GLU A 9 7.62 17.66 -4.55
C GLU A 9 7.69 16.17 -4.25
N ASP A 10 8.55 15.75 -3.32
CA ASP A 10 8.65 14.36 -2.89
C ASP A 10 7.36 13.90 -2.23
N ARG A 11 6.77 14.75 -1.38
CA ARG A 11 5.49 14.44 -0.73
C ARG A 11 4.38 14.24 -1.76
N GLN A 12 4.31 15.09 -2.77
CA GLN A 12 3.33 14.96 -3.84
C GLN A 12 3.57 13.70 -4.67
N ALA A 13 4.82 13.40 -5.03
CA ALA A 13 5.17 12.20 -5.77
C ALA A 13 4.80 10.92 -5.03
N ILE A 14 5.07 10.86 -3.72
CA ILE A 14 4.67 9.74 -2.85
C ILE A 14 3.14 9.63 -2.76
N THR A 15 2.45 10.74 -2.57
CA THR A 15 0.97 10.76 -2.51
C THR A 15 0.35 10.27 -3.81
N ASP A 16 0.85 10.73 -4.95
CA ASP A 16 0.35 10.31 -6.26
C ASP A 16 0.61 8.83 -6.51
N THR A 17 1.75 8.32 -6.10
CA THR A 17 2.10 6.90 -6.26
C THR A 17 1.26 6.00 -5.34
N LEU A 18 1.01 6.41 -4.11
CA LEU A 18 0.07 5.72 -3.21
C LEU A 18 -1.35 5.72 -3.75
N THR A 19 -1.80 6.84 -4.30
CA THR A 19 -3.11 6.95 -4.97
C THR A 19 -3.19 5.96 -6.12
N ARG A 20 -2.15 5.88 -6.94
CA ARG A 20 -2.08 4.93 -8.05
C ARG A 20 -2.12 3.47 -7.55
N TYR A 21 -1.43 3.16 -6.45
CA TYR A 21 -1.49 1.85 -5.83
C TYR A 21 -2.92 1.44 -5.48
N VAL A 22 -3.66 2.27 -4.74
CA VAL A 22 -5.02 1.93 -4.31
C VAL A 22 -5.99 1.83 -5.49
N TRP A 23 -5.89 2.74 -6.48
CA TRP A 23 -6.69 2.65 -7.69
C TRP A 23 -6.42 1.37 -8.48
N CYS A 24 -5.16 0.96 -8.61
CA CYS A 24 -4.80 -0.28 -9.29
C CYS A 24 -5.29 -1.53 -8.55
N MET A 25 -5.26 -1.51 -7.21
CA MET A 25 -5.85 -2.59 -6.41
C MET A 25 -7.37 -2.67 -6.62
N ASP A 26 -8.06 -1.53 -6.60
CA ASP A 26 -9.51 -1.47 -6.72
C ASP A 26 -10.00 -1.79 -8.14
N THR A 27 -9.23 -1.44 -9.17
CA THR A 27 -9.55 -1.72 -10.58
C THR A 27 -8.93 -3.03 -11.09
N ARG A 28 -8.27 -3.80 -10.24
CA ARG A 28 -7.64 -5.07 -10.56
C ARG A 28 -6.56 -4.98 -11.64
N HIS A 29 -5.77 -3.93 -11.60
CA HIS A 29 -4.71 -3.67 -12.57
C HIS A 29 -3.34 -4.13 -12.05
N ILE A 30 -2.99 -5.38 -12.32
CA ILE A 30 -1.77 -6.05 -11.78
C ILE A 30 -0.51 -5.28 -12.15
N GLU A 31 -0.33 -4.93 -13.42
CA GLU A 31 0.87 -4.21 -13.88
C GLU A 31 1.02 -2.84 -13.20
N GLY A 32 -0.08 -2.15 -12.92
CA GLY A 32 -0.06 -0.89 -12.20
C GLY A 32 0.36 -1.04 -10.74
N VAL A 33 -0.03 -2.12 -10.07
CA VAL A 33 0.45 -2.45 -8.72
C VAL A 33 1.95 -2.71 -8.73
N VAL A 34 2.43 -3.54 -9.65
CA VAL A 34 3.86 -3.87 -9.76
C VAL A 34 4.70 -2.63 -10.04
N ALA A 35 4.19 -1.72 -10.88
CA ALA A 35 4.94 -0.54 -11.33
C ALA A 35 5.24 0.48 -10.22
N VAL A 36 4.52 0.46 -9.10
CA VAL A 36 4.77 1.39 -7.99
C VAL A 36 5.77 0.87 -6.96
N PHE A 37 6.27 -0.34 -7.14
CA PHE A 37 7.29 -0.95 -6.29
C PHE A 37 8.65 -0.99 -6.97
N THR A 38 9.71 -1.12 -6.16
CA THR A 38 11.01 -1.51 -6.67
C THR A 38 10.96 -2.94 -7.23
N GLN A 39 11.92 -3.30 -8.06
CA GLN A 39 11.99 -4.64 -8.66
C GLN A 39 12.06 -5.76 -7.60
N ASP A 40 12.74 -5.48 -6.49
CA ASP A 40 12.87 -6.37 -5.32
C ASP A 40 11.87 -6.05 -4.20
N GLY A 41 10.78 -5.39 -4.53
CA GLY A 41 9.77 -4.95 -3.56
C GLY A 41 9.19 -6.10 -2.74
N VAL A 42 8.89 -5.80 -1.48
CA VAL A 42 8.34 -6.77 -0.51
C VAL A 42 7.00 -6.26 0.01
N ILE A 43 6.03 -7.15 0.13
CA ILE A 43 4.76 -6.87 0.79
C ILE A 43 4.54 -7.88 1.91
N LYS A 44 4.21 -7.39 3.10
CA LYS A 44 3.57 -8.19 4.15
C LYS A 44 2.07 -7.86 4.10
N ASP A 45 1.25 -8.84 3.75
CA ASP A 45 -0.18 -8.62 3.59
C ASP A 45 -0.96 -8.63 4.91
N ALA A 46 -2.25 -8.33 4.83
CA ALA A 46 -3.11 -8.23 6.01
C ALA A 46 -3.29 -9.57 6.77
N ALA A 47 -3.04 -10.70 6.12
CA ALA A 47 -3.03 -12.02 6.74
C ALA A 47 -1.68 -12.38 7.38
N GLY A 48 -0.67 -11.52 7.25
CA GLY A 48 0.67 -11.73 7.78
C GLY A 48 1.62 -12.48 6.84
N LYS A 49 1.19 -12.83 5.64
CA LYS A 49 2.05 -13.47 4.66
C LYS A 49 3.02 -12.46 4.05
N VAL A 50 4.29 -12.86 3.93
CA VAL A 50 5.34 -12.08 3.28
C VAL A 50 5.47 -12.53 1.83
N TRP A 51 5.41 -11.57 0.93
CA TRP A 51 5.59 -11.75 -0.50
C TRP A 51 6.91 -11.08 -0.89
N ASP A 52 7.92 -11.90 -1.11
CA ASP A 52 9.29 -11.50 -1.45
C ASP A 52 9.80 -12.32 -2.65
N ASP A 53 11.09 -12.26 -2.92
CA ASP A 53 11.71 -12.99 -4.03
C ASP A 53 11.51 -14.52 -3.94
N THR A 54 11.36 -15.06 -2.73
CA THR A 54 11.12 -16.51 -2.53
C THR A 54 9.68 -16.93 -2.80
N THR A 55 8.75 -16.00 -2.81
CA THR A 55 7.30 -16.22 -2.98
C THR A 55 6.75 -15.63 -4.28
N GLY A 56 7.60 -15.06 -5.12
CA GLY A 56 7.22 -14.42 -6.37
C GLY A 56 6.97 -12.92 -6.28
N GLY A 57 7.20 -12.31 -5.12
CA GLY A 57 7.22 -10.87 -4.91
C GLY A 57 5.87 -10.18 -5.08
N VAL A 58 5.94 -8.90 -5.42
CA VAL A 58 4.76 -8.03 -5.59
C VAL A 58 3.83 -8.55 -6.69
N ARG A 59 4.37 -9.08 -7.76
CA ARG A 59 3.57 -9.64 -8.86
C ARG A 59 2.74 -10.82 -8.38
N ALA A 60 3.31 -11.73 -7.61
CA ALA A 60 2.57 -12.86 -7.05
C ALA A 60 1.49 -12.42 -6.06
N PHE A 61 1.77 -11.41 -5.24
CA PHE A 61 0.77 -10.79 -4.37
C PHE A 61 -0.40 -10.23 -5.18
N ALA A 62 -0.12 -9.39 -6.17
CA ALA A 62 -1.14 -8.76 -6.98
C ALA A 62 -1.97 -9.80 -7.74
N THR A 63 -1.31 -10.78 -8.36
CA THR A 63 -1.98 -11.87 -9.07
C THR A 63 -2.90 -12.66 -8.14
N HIS A 64 -2.40 -13.03 -6.96
CA HIS A 64 -3.19 -13.77 -5.97
C HIS A 64 -4.48 -13.04 -5.60
N TYR A 65 -4.35 -11.79 -5.15
CA TYR A 65 -5.51 -11.04 -4.62
C TYR A 65 -6.43 -10.52 -5.72
N LEU A 66 -5.90 -10.10 -6.87
CA LEU A 66 -6.71 -9.46 -7.91
C LEU A 66 -7.42 -10.45 -8.84
N THR A 67 -7.05 -11.73 -8.79
CA THR A 67 -7.70 -12.78 -9.58
C THR A 67 -8.58 -13.72 -8.76
N LEU A 68 -8.76 -13.46 -7.46
CA LEU A 68 -9.69 -14.24 -6.63
C LEU A 68 -11.11 -14.17 -7.20
N PRO A 69 -11.78 -15.31 -7.43
CA PRO A 69 -13.12 -15.31 -8.03
C PRO A 69 -14.18 -14.60 -7.18
N ASP A 70 -14.00 -14.65 -5.88
CA ASP A 70 -14.92 -14.07 -4.88
C ASP A 70 -14.45 -12.70 -4.35
N ARG A 71 -13.43 -12.11 -4.98
CA ARG A 71 -12.97 -10.79 -4.58
C ARG A 71 -14.10 -9.77 -4.73
N PRO A 72 -14.49 -9.10 -3.65
CA PRO A 72 -15.57 -8.11 -3.72
C PRO A 72 -15.13 -6.89 -4.54
N ILE A 73 -16.12 -6.16 -5.06
CA ILE A 73 -15.89 -4.80 -5.56
C ILE A 73 -15.56 -3.95 -4.33
N SER A 74 -14.44 -3.26 -4.36
CA SER A 74 -13.93 -2.57 -3.18
C SER A 74 -13.31 -1.22 -3.51
N GLN A 75 -13.24 -0.39 -2.49
CA GLN A 75 -12.46 0.84 -2.49
C GLN A 75 -11.55 0.87 -1.28
N HIS A 76 -10.30 1.22 -1.50
CA HIS A 76 -9.36 1.55 -0.43
C HIS A 76 -9.39 3.07 -0.22
N TRP A 77 -9.73 3.49 0.98
CA TRP A 77 -9.58 4.88 1.40
C TRP A 77 -8.33 5.02 2.23
N MET A 78 -7.49 5.96 1.86
CA MET A 78 -6.20 6.16 2.50
C MET A 78 -6.08 7.60 2.97
N GLN A 79 -5.65 7.80 4.21
CA GLN A 79 -5.59 9.12 4.84
C GLN A 79 -4.43 9.24 5.85
N HIS A 80 -4.19 10.47 6.27
CA HIS A 80 -3.31 10.81 7.39
C HIS A 80 -1.88 10.29 7.23
N MET A 81 -1.26 10.67 6.14
CA MET A 81 0.11 10.27 5.82
C MET A 81 1.12 10.98 6.73
N ARG A 82 1.94 10.20 7.44
CA ARG A 82 3.11 10.65 8.18
C ARG A 82 4.36 10.23 7.44
N VAL A 83 5.32 11.13 7.35
CA VAL A 83 6.57 10.89 6.61
C VAL A 83 7.76 11.14 7.52
N GLU A 84 8.67 10.18 7.57
CA GLU A 84 9.92 10.25 8.33
C GLU A 84 11.10 9.93 7.43
N GLY A 85 12.15 10.75 7.47
CA GLY A 85 13.40 10.43 6.78
C GLY A 85 14.11 9.25 7.46
N VAL A 86 14.58 8.29 6.65
CA VAL A 86 15.29 7.10 7.15
C VAL A 86 16.70 6.98 6.56
N GLY A 87 17.33 8.10 6.22
CA GLY A 87 18.66 8.16 5.64
C GLY A 87 18.72 9.11 4.45
N ALA A 88 19.84 9.12 3.72
CA ALA A 88 20.12 10.09 2.68
C ALA A 88 19.17 10.02 1.47
N SER A 89 18.46 8.92 1.25
CA SER A 89 17.70 8.67 0.03
C SER A 89 16.39 7.93 0.24
N GLY A 90 15.84 7.96 1.45
CA GLY A 90 14.61 7.20 1.74
C GLY A 90 13.69 7.85 2.75
N TYR A 91 12.44 7.43 2.69
CA TYR A 91 11.40 7.81 3.65
C TYR A 91 10.68 6.59 4.18
N ARG A 92 10.28 6.67 5.46
CA ARG A 92 9.24 5.80 6.01
C ARG A 92 7.94 6.58 5.96
N VAL A 93 6.91 5.97 5.38
CA VAL A 93 5.59 6.56 5.26
C VAL A 93 4.59 5.67 5.95
N THR A 94 3.88 6.23 6.91
CA THR A 94 2.77 5.56 7.60
C THR A 94 1.48 6.27 7.24
N SER A 95 0.45 5.52 6.91
CA SER A 95 -0.87 6.06 6.59
C SER A 95 -1.98 5.14 7.10
N TYR A 96 -3.17 5.67 7.27
CA TYR A 96 -4.34 4.85 7.55
C TYR A 96 -4.98 4.37 6.25
N TRP A 97 -5.55 3.19 6.29
CA TRP A 97 -6.39 2.68 5.23
C TRP A 97 -7.72 2.17 5.79
N ALA A 98 -8.75 2.26 4.97
CA ALA A 98 -10.03 1.62 5.19
C ALA A 98 -10.45 0.90 3.92
N LEU A 99 -11.07 -0.26 4.07
CA LEU A 99 -11.58 -1.07 2.96
C LEU A 99 -13.10 -1.10 3.01
N LEU A 100 -13.70 -0.57 1.98
CA LEU A 100 -15.14 -0.62 1.75
C LEU A 100 -15.45 -1.61 0.65
N ALA A 101 -16.57 -2.30 0.74
CA ALA A 101 -16.99 -3.27 -0.26
C ALA A 101 -18.42 -3.03 -0.72
N LEU A 102 -18.66 -3.37 -1.98
CA LEU A 102 -19.98 -3.37 -2.62
C LEU A 102 -20.36 -4.81 -2.95
N ASP A 103 -21.51 -5.24 -2.47
CA ASP A 103 -22.14 -6.48 -2.94
C ASP A 103 -22.82 -6.20 -4.30
N ALA A 104 -22.33 -6.86 -5.35
CA ALA A 104 -22.83 -6.66 -6.69
C ALA A 104 -24.27 -7.16 -6.89
N ALA A 105 -24.72 -8.13 -6.10
CA ALA A 105 -26.06 -8.71 -6.22
C ALA A 105 -27.11 -7.84 -5.54
N THR A 106 -26.80 -7.24 -4.39
CA THR A 106 -27.76 -6.47 -3.57
C THR A 106 -27.55 -4.95 -3.69
N GLY A 107 -26.38 -4.49 -4.12
CA GLY A 107 -25.98 -3.10 -4.08
C GLY A 107 -25.62 -2.60 -2.68
N ASP A 108 -25.55 -3.47 -1.69
CA ASP A 108 -25.20 -3.11 -0.32
C ASP A 108 -23.73 -2.71 -0.23
N LYS A 109 -23.49 -1.62 0.50
CA LYS A 109 -22.15 -1.12 0.78
C LYS A 109 -21.81 -1.39 2.25
N THR A 110 -20.65 -1.97 2.49
CA THR A 110 -20.20 -2.33 3.83
C THR A 110 -18.79 -1.80 4.08
N PHE A 111 -18.56 -1.44 5.34
CA PHE A 111 -17.24 -1.18 5.85
C PHE A 111 -16.64 -2.54 6.27
N ARG A 112 -15.54 -2.94 5.64
CA ARG A 112 -14.97 -4.28 5.83
C ARG A 112 -13.88 -4.32 6.88
N SER A 113 -12.92 -3.42 6.79
CA SER A 113 -11.73 -3.42 7.63
C SER A 113 -11.02 -2.08 7.55
N PHE A 114 -10.12 -1.84 8.49
CA PHE A 114 -9.23 -0.68 8.47
C PHE A 114 -7.92 -1.01 9.19
N GLY A 115 -6.92 -0.19 8.96
CA GLY A 115 -5.62 -0.38 9.56
C GLY A 115 -4.62 0.68 9.14
N SER A 116 -3.35 0.30 9.17
CA SER A 116 -2.27 1.16 8.73
C SER A 116 -1.43 0.50 7.63
N TYR A 117 -0.92 1.31 6.71
CA TYR A 117 0.23 0.98 5.87
C TYR A 117 1.49 1.51 6.54
N ARG A 118 2.54 0.71 6.51
CA ARG A 118 3.87 1.10 6.93
C ARG A 118 4.83 0.80 5.79
N ASP A 119 5.23 1.85 5.09
CA ASP A 119 5.95 1.73 3.84
C ASP A 119 7.36 2.29 3.98
N THR A 120 8.32 1.63 3.35
CA THR A 120 9.65 2.18 3.10
C THR A 120 9.74 2.59 1.64
N TRP A 121 10.14 3.83 1.40
CA TRP A 121 10.23 4.44 0.07
C TRP A 121 11.66 4.76 -0.28
N VAL A 122 12.02 4.52 -1.52
CA VAL A 122 13.35 4.84 -2.07
C VAL A 122 13.21 5.58 -3.40
N ASN A 123 14.20 6.43 -3.68
CA ASN A 123 14.30 7.12 -4.97
C ASN A 123 15.18 6.29 -5.89
N VAL A 124 14.63 5.88 -7.02
CA VAL A 124 15.34 5.14 -8.06
C VAL A 124 15.37 5.99 -9.33
N ASN A 125 16.51 6.57 -9.63
CA ASN A 125 16.69 7.43 -10.80
C ASN A 125 15.66 8.56 -10.91
N GLY A 126 15.36 9.22 -9.79
CA GLY A 126 14.42 10.34 -9.74
C GLY A 126 12.96 9.93 -9.52
N ILE A 127 12.65 8.63 -9.42
CA ILE A 127 11.30 8.11 -9.22
C ILE A 127 11.18 7.52 -7.82
N TRP A 128 10.17 7.97 -7.07
CA TRP A 128 9.86 7.42 -5.77
C TRP A 128 9.07 6.12 -5.90
N LEU A 129 9.61 5.03 -5.35
CA LEU A 129 9.02 3.69 -5.39
C LEU A 129 8.96 3.09 -3.98
N ILE A 130 8.01 2.20 -3.78
CA ILE A 130 7.86 1.43 -2.54
C ILE A 130 8.85 0.27 -2.57
N LYS A 131 9.73 0.22 -1.59
CA LYS A 131 10.64 -0.91 -1.38
C LYS A 131 10.00 -2.00 -0.53
N GLU A 132 9.31 -1.60 0.52
CA GLU A 132 8.60 -2.50 1.42
C GLU A 132 7.28 -1.88 1.83
N LYS A 133 6.22 -2.67 1.81
CA LYS A 133 4.90 -2.29 2.31
C LYS A 133 4.42 -3.30 3.32
N ARG A 134 4.00 -2.82 4.49
CA ARG A 134 3.30 -3.62 5.48
C ARG A 134 1.85 -3.17 5.55
N ILE A 135 0.95 -4.14 5.42
CA ILE A 135 -0.49 -3.93 5.55
C ILE A 135 -0.91 -4.50 6.89
N ASP A 136 -1.11 -3.63 7.87
CA ASP A 136 -1.44 -4.03 9.24
C ASP A 136 -2.92 -3.71 9.51
N PRO A 137 -3.81 -4.72 9.63
CA PRO A 137 -5.17 -4.49 10.11
C PRO A 137 -5.15 -3.93 11.54
N TRP A 138 -6.07 -2.99 11.82
CA TRP A 138 -6.16 -2.40 13.15
C TRP A 138 -6.73 -3.39 14.14
N GLN A 139 -6.08 -3.53 15.27
CA GLN A 139 -6.46 -4.47 16.32
C GLN A 139 -6.62 -3.74 17.66
N SER A 140 -7.36 -4.32 18.58
CA SER A 140 -7.62 -3.72 19.88
C SER A 140 -6.37 -3.43 20.72
N GLN A 141 -5.28 -4.13 20.44
CA GLN A 141 -3.99 -4.02 21.16
C GLN A 141 -2.91 -3.33 20.35
N GLU A 142 -3.25 -2.59 19.30
CA GLU A 142 -2.26 -1.82 18.54
C GLU A 142 -1.53 -0.83 19.44
N PRO A 143 -0.20 -0.74 19.35
CA PRO A 143 0.55 0.32 20.00
C PRO A 143 0.15 1.67 19.41
N ARG A 144 -0.17 2.59 20.29
CA ARG A 144 -0.69 3.92 19.93
C ARG A 144 0.31 4.99 20.22
#